data_8c3fd5b2f7d70cf5852f6dd9b863f28f
#
_entry.id   8c3fd5b2f7d70cf5852f6dd9b863f28f
#
_cell.length_a   1.000
_cell.length_b   1.000
_cell.length_c   1.000
_cell.angle_alpha   90.00
_cell.angle_beta   90.00
_cell.angle_gamma   90.00
#
_symmetry.space_group_name_H-M   'P 1'
#
loop_
_entity.id
_entity.type
_entity.pdbx_description
1 polymer ?
#
loop_
_entity_poly.entity_id
_entity_poly.type
_entity_poly.pdbx_seq_one_letter_code
_entity_poly.pdbx_strand_id
1 'polypeptide(L)'
;SIVVLFCAQFFLNGVFRYSITSYSARKIHNRIIGFNTLIIGDNEKAKNLYQELENAKKSAGYKILGFLNIASGKDKYILSQYTSHLGSYKDANKIIAENNIEEIIIALESKEHEMIQNIITNLQESNVKIKIIPDLYNILTGQVKMNSILHAALIEINIGNLSSWQIFTKRIIDIIVSCLVLIIGSPIYLLLAILVKTSSKGPVLFHQERIGIRGNPFNIIKFRSMYLDAEKNGPALSKDKDSRITPIGRFLRKSRLDETPQFWNVLKGEMSMVGPRPEREFFIQKITKKAPQYKYLHKVKPGITSWGQVKYGYAENVDEMIERLKFDLIYMENRSILVDFKILIHTVLVVLQGRGK
;
A
#
# COMPACT_ATOMS: atom_id res chain seq x y z
N SER A 1 20.41 40.73 -13.22
CA SER A 1 21.16 39.46 -13.26
C SER A 1 20.30 38.34 -12.72
N ILE A 2 20.50 37.09 -13.20
CA ILE A 2 19.77 35.88 -12.81
C ILE A 2 19.81 35.67 -11.30
N VAL A 3 20.93 35.99 -10.64
CA VAL A 3 21.11 35.90 -9.20
C VAL A 3 20.12 36.79 -8.42
N VAL A 4 19.94 38.04 -8.87
CA VAL A 4 18.99 38.99 -8.25
C VAL A 4 17.56 38.47 -8.37
N LEU A 5 17.21 37.92 -9.52
CA LEU A 5 15.88 37.36 -9.78
C LEU A 5 15.63 36.14 -8.92
N PHE A 6 16.63 35.26 -8.78
CA PHE A 6 16.57 34.08 -7.90
C PHE A 6 16.41 34.50 -6.42
N CYS A 7 17.21 35.45 -5.94
CA CYS A 7 17.11 35.95 -4.57
C CYS A 7 15.75 36.63 -4.30
N ALA A 8 15.23 37.40 -5.23
CA ALA A 8 13.91 38.03 -5.10
C ALA A 8 12.81 36.99 -5.06
N GLN A 9 12.84 35.98 -5.94
CA GLN A 9 11.87 34.90 -5.96
C GLN A 9 11.92 34.02 -4.68
N PHE A 10 13.14 33.72 -4.20
CA PHE A 10 13.34 32.99 -2.96
C PHE A 10 12.76 33.75 -1.76
N PHE A 11 13.04 35.05 -1.67
CA PHE A 11 12.53 35.91 -0.60
C PHE A 11 11.00 36.01 -0.64
N LEU A 12 10.41 36.28 -1.79
CA LEU A 12 8.96 36.36 -1.97
C LEU A 12 8.29 35.05 -1.59
N ASN A 13 8.79 33.93 -2.12
CA ASN A 13 8.24 32.61 -1.77
C ASN A 13 8.37 32.32 -0.26
N GLY A 14 9.48 32.70 0.36
CA GLY A 14 9.71 32.57 1.81
C GLY A 14 8.69 33.36 2.61
N VAL A 15 8.49 34.63 2.28
CA VAL A 15 7.53 35.51 2.97
C VAL A 15 6.09 35.01 2.79
N PHE A 16 5.68 34.66 1.57
CA PHE A 16 4.33 34.11 1.33
C PHE A 16 4.10 32.81 2.08
N ARG A 17 5.06 31.88 2.01
CA ARG A 17 4.96 30.62 2.74
C ARG A 17 4.88 30.81 4.24
N TYR A 18 5.75 31.66 4.79
CA TYR A 18 5.73 31.98 6.22
C TYR A 18 4.39 32.60 6.65
N SER A 19 3.87 33.55 5.88
CA SER A 19 2.60 34.22 6.18
C SER A 19 1.43 33.24 6.15
N ILE A 20 1.30 32.41 5.11
CA ILE A 20 0.23 31.42 4.98
C ILE A 20 0.33 30.36 6.10
N THR A 21 1.55 29.85 6.35
CA THR A 21 1.77 28.83 7.39
C THR A 21 1.46 29.39 8.77
N SER A 22 1.92 30.61 9.09
CA SER A 22 1.66 31.26 10.37
C SER A 22 0.19 31.58 10.57
N TYR A 23 -0.51 32.02 9.53
CA TYR A 23 -1.94 32.27 9.57
C TYR A 23 -2.75 30.98 9.83
N SER A 24 -2.43 29.90 9.08
CA SER A 24 -3.06 28.60 9.23
C SER A 24 -2.78 28.01 10.64
N ALA A 25 -1.52 28.07 11.10
CA ALA A 25 -1.14 27.60 12.42
C ALA A 25 -1.88 28.35 13.53
N ARG A 26 -2.05 29.68 13.44
CA ARG A 26 -2.84 30.45 14.41
C ARG A 26 -4.30 30.00 14.43
N LYS A 27 -4.92 29.77 13.28
CA LYS A 27 -6.31 29.26 13.22
C LYS A 27 -6.46 27.88 13.84
N ILE A 28 -5.49 26.97 13.61
CA ILE A 28 -5.45 25.63 14.21
C ILE A 28 -5.29 25.76 15.74
N HIS A 29 -4.30 26.53 16.19
CA HIS A 29 -4.04 26.73 17.63
C HIS A 29 -5.23 27.32 18.37
N ASN A 30 -5.99 28.21 17.71
CA ASN A 30 -7.19 28.82 18.25
C ASN A 30 -8.47 27.99 18.04
N ARG A 31 -8.36 26.73 17.58
CA ARG A 31 -9.49 25.80 17.35
C ARG A 31 -10.54 26.30 16.35
N ILE A 32 -10.19 27.28 15.49
CA ILE A 32 -11.08 27.78 14.44
C ILE A 32 -11.19 26.74 13.31
N ILE A 33 -10.08 26.12 12.97
CA ILE A 33 -10.01 25.02 11.98
C ILE A 33 -9.32 23.81 12.62
N GLY A 34 -9.73 22.62 12.21
CA GLY A 34 -9.14 21.36 12.69
C GLY A 34 -9.64 20.20 11.86
N PHE A 35 -9.00 19.05 12.05
CA PHE A 35 -9.34 17.80 11.38
C PHE A 35 -10.43 17.08 12.17
N ASN A 36 -11.50 16.70 11.50
CA ASN A 36 -12.57 15.91 12.10
C ASN A 36 -12.00 14.57 12.57
N THR A 37 -11.96 14.37 13.87
CA THR A 37 -11.27 13.25 14.50
C THR A 37 -12.26 12.38 15.26
N LEU A 38 -12.09 11.06 15.13
CA LEU A 38 -12.86 10.04 15.80
C LEU A 38 -11.96 9.22 16.73
N ILE A 39 -12.41 8.90 17.94
CA ILE A 39 -11.69 8.02 18.86
C ILE A 39 -12.31 6.63 18.79
N ILE A 40 -11.51 5.58 18.64
CA ILE A 40 -11.95 4.19 18.79
C ILE A 40 -11.42 3.63 20.10
N GLY A 41 -12.33 3.30 21.00
CA GLY A 41 -12.07 2.83 22.34
C GLY A 41 -12.84 3.62 23.41
N ASP A 42 -13.14 2.94 24.51
CA ASP A 42 -13.84 3.50 25.66
C ASP A 42 -13.19 2.97 26.95
N ASN A 43 -12.00 3.50 27.24
CA ASN A 43 -11.19 3.13 28.39
C ASN A 43 -10.50 4.38 29.01
N GLU A 44 -9.79 4.21 30.12
CA GLU A 44 -9.07 5.30 30.76
C GLU A 44 -8.01 5.96 29.87
N LYS A 45 -7.37 5.21 28.95
CA LYS A 45 -6.43 5.79 27.98
C LYS A 45 -7.13 6.75 27.02
N ALA A 46 -8.31 6.37 26.52
CA ALA A 46 -9.10 7.21 25.64
C ALA A 46 -9.57 8.48 26.34
N LYS A 47 -9.98 8.37 27.60
CA LYS A 47 -10.36 9.52 28.44
C LYS A 47 -9.18 10.45 28.69
N ASN A 48 -8.03 9.91 29.08
CA ASN A 48 -6.83 10.72 29.35
C ASN A 48 -6.36 11.43 28.08
N LEU A 49 -6.37 10.76 26.93
CA LEU A 49 -6.07 11.37 25.64
C LEU A 49 -7.05 12.51 25.31
N TYR A 50 -8.36 12.27 25.48
CA TYR A 50 -9.37 13.30 25.23
C TYR A 50 -9.09 14.55 26.08
N GLN A 51 -8.85 14.36 27.38
CA GLN A 51 -8.55 15.46 28.29
C GLN A 51 -7.25 16.18 27.94
N GLU A 52 -6.20 15.44 27.56
CA GLU A 52 -4.94 16.03 27.13
C GLU A 52 -5.11 16.92 25.88
N LEU A 53 -5.85 16.42 24.86
CA LEU A 53 -6.09 17.16 23.62
C LEU A 53 -6.99 18.37 23.82
N GLU A 54 -8.02 18.26 24.66
CA GLU A 54 -8.96 19.36 24.93
C GLU A 54 -8.38 20.42 25.88
N ASN A 55 -7.60 20.03 26.89
CA ASN A 55 -7.01 20.95 27.85
C ASN A 55 -5.70 21.60 27.36
N ALA A 56 -5.20 21.21 26.19
CA ALA A 56 -3.99 21.78 25.63
C ALA A 56 -4.16 23.29 25.36
N LYS A 57 -3.23 24.12 25.85
CA LYS A 57 -3.23 25.58 25.63
C LYS A 57 -3.24 25.98 24.16
N LYS A 58 -2.64 25.16 23.30
CA LYS A 58 -2.63 25.31 21.84
C LYS A 58 -3.17 24.02 21.25
N SER A 59 -4.21 24.10 20.43
CA SER A 59 -4.75 22.92 19.78
C SER A 59 -3.73 22.31 18.79
N ALA A 60 -3.67 20.99 18.76
CA ALA A 60 -2.94 20.22 17.74
C ALA A 60 -3.72 20.08 16.43
N GLY A 61 -4.92 20.65 16.36
CA GLY A 61 -5.78 20.57 15.19
C GLY A 61 -6.80 19.43 15.23
N TYR A 62 -6.88 18.68 16.30
CA TYR A 62 -7.92 17.65 16.46
C TYR A 62 -9.26 18.29 16.83
N LYS A 63 -10.29 17.98 16.05
CA LYS A 63 -11.68 18.30 16.35
C LYS A 63 -12.41 16.99 16.63
N ILE A 64 -12.47 16.60 17.90
CA ILE A 64 -13.07 15.33 18.30
C ILE A 64 -14.58 15.43 18.17
N LEU A 65 -15.16 14.67 17.21
CA LEU A 65 -16.61 14.64 16.97
C LEU A 65 -17.31 13.60 17.84
N GLY A 66 -16.60 12.54 18.25
CA GLY A 66 -17.16 11.49 19.07
C GLY A 66 -16.23 10.29 19.20
N PHE A 67 -16.80 9.20 19.74
CA PHE A 67 -16.09 7.95 19.89
C PHE A 67 -16.92 6.75 19.43
N LEU A 68 -16.22 5.65 19.09
CA LEU A 68 -16.80 4.35 18.79
C LEU A 68 -16.41 3.36 19.89
N ASN A 69 -17.39 2.57 20.33
CA ASN A 69 -17.15 1.49 21.26
C ASN A 69 -16.69 0.21 20.52
N ILE A 70 -16.00 -0.68 21.24
CA ILE A 70 -15.54 -1.97 20.75
C ILE A 70 -16.46 -3.09 21.21
N ALA A 71 -16.78 -3.10 22.49
CA ALA A 71 -17.67 -4.10 23.09
C ALA A 71 -19.11 -3.57 23.12
N SER A 72 -20.03 -4.33 22.58
CA SER A 72 -21.47 -4.06 22.70
C SER A 72 -21.96 -4.44 24.09
N GLY A 73 -22.85 -3.64 24.69
CA GLY A 73 -23.60 -4.03 25.90
C GLY A 73 -23.14 -3.42 27.22
N LYS A 74 -22.42 -2.30 27.22
CA LYS A 74 -22.24 -1.49 28.44
C LYS A 74 -23.37 -0.48 28.57
N ASP A 75 -23.99 -0.39 29.75
CA ASP A 75 -25.03 0.60 30.05
C ASP A 75 -24.49 2.04 30.15
N LYS A 76 -23.18 2.21 30.40
CA LYS A 76 -22.50 3.50 30.45
C LYS A 76 -21.10 3.40 29.88
N TYR A 77 -20.78 4.32 28.98
CA TYR A 77 -19.45 4.49 28.42
C TYR A 77 -18.69 5.60 29.14
N ILE A 78 -17.40 5.40 29.40
CA ILE A 78 -16.55 6.36 30.13
C ILE A 78 -16.49 7.69 29.38
N LEU A 79 -16.35 7.62 28.05
CA LEU A 79 -16.23 8.81 27.19
C LEU A 79 -17.56 9.55 26.95
N SER A 80 -18.72 8.94 27.25
CA SER A 80 -20.03 9.59 27.05
C SER A 80 -20.23 10.85 27.88
N GLN A 81 -19.42 11.03 28.94
CA GLN A 81 -19.44 12.24 29.76
C GLN A 81 -18.72 13.42 29.10
N TYR A 82 -17.92 13.16 28.08
CA TYR A 82 -17.03 14.15 27.47
C TYR A 82 -17.35 14.39 25.99
N THR A 83 -17.76 13.37 25.25
CA THR A 83 -18.05 13.47 23.82
C THR A 83 -19.13 12.49 23.39
N SER A 84 -19.70 12.69 22.20
CA SER A 84 -20.82 11.90 21.67
C SER A 84 -20.42 10.47 21.34
N HIS A 85 -21.24 9.50 21.73
CA HIS A 85 -21.14 8.13 21.28
C HIS A 85 -21.77 8.01 19.88
N LEU A 86 -20.99 7.65 18.86
CA LEU A 86 -21.45 7.60 17.48
C LEU A 86 -21.79 6.19 16.99
N GLY A 87 -21.46 5.16 17.78
CA GLY A 87 -21.77 3.77 17.43
C GLY A 87 -20.64 2.79 17.67
N SER A 88 -20.72 1.63 17.00
CA SER A 88 -19.71 0.57 17.09
C SER A 88 -18.61 0.74 16.05
N TYR A 89 -17.40 0.29 16.38
CA TYR A 89 -16.28 0.27 15.40
C TYR A 89 -16.60 -0.56 14.13
N LYS A 90 -17.55 -1.48 14.19
CA LYS A 90 -17.99 -2.27 13.03
C LYS A 90 -18.65 -1.40 11.96
N ASP A 91 -19.28 -0.30 12.36
CA ASP A 91 -19.95 0.65 11.49
C ASP A 91 -19.04 1.84 11.13
N ALA A 92 -17.76 1.77 11.47
CA ALA A 92 -16.82 2.88 11.35
C ALA A 92 -16.77 3.47 9.93
N ASN A 93 -16.76 2.66 8.88
CA ASN A 93 -16.70 3.15 7.50
C ASN A 93 -17.92 3.99 7.12
N LYS A 94 -19.12 3.63 7.61
CA LYS A 94 -20.35 4.40 7.41
C LYS A 94 -20.26 5.74 8.14
N ILE A 95 -19.88 5.71 9.42
CA ILE A 95 -19.75 6.89 10.28
C ILE A 95 -18.70 7.86 9.75
N ILE A 96 -17.60 7.35 9.22
CA ILE A 96 -16.54 8.14 8.55
C ILE A 96 -17.11 8.93 7.38
N ALA A 97 -17.88 8.28 6.52
CA ALA A 97 -18.46 8.90 5.34
C ALA A 97 -19.53 9.96 5.71
N GLU A 98 -20.40 9.65 6.67
CA GLU A 98 -21.49 10.54 7.11
C GLU A 98 -20.98 11.80 7.82
N ASN A 99 -19.88 11.69 8.58
CA ASN A 99 -19.37 12.78 9.41
C ASN A 99 -18.10 13.44 8.83
N ASN A 100 -17.69 13.07 7.60
CA ASN A 100 -16.46 13.56 6.97
C ASN A 100 -15.25 13.47 7.92
N ILE A 101 -15.03 12.28 8.51
CA ILE A 101 -13.91 12.03 9.40
C ILE A 101 -12.62 12.01 8.59
N GLU A 102 -11.59 12.74 9.04
CA GLU A 102 -10.29 12.83 8.40
C GLU A 102 -9.22 12.05 9.15
N GLU A 103 -9.37 11.93 10.49
CA GLU A 103 -8.42 11.25 11.36
C GLU A 103 -9.13 10.33 12.35
N ILE A 104 -8.50 9.18 12.64
CA ILE A 104 -8.97 8.24 13.66
C ILE A 104 -7.84 7.99 14.65
N ILE A 105 -8.16 8.03 15.93
CA ILE A 105 -7.22 7.68 16.99
C ILE A 105 -7.71 6.40 17.68
N ILE A 106 -6.92 5.33 17.57
CA ILE A 106 -7.20 4.07 18.24
C ILE A 106 -6.59 4.14 19.65
N ALA A 107 -7.46 4.13 20.65
CA ALA A 107 -7.11 4.26 22.06
C ALA A 107 -7.38 2.93 22.80
N LEU A 108 -6.63 1.89 22.42
CA LEU A 108 -6.74 0.54 23.00
C LEU A 108 -5.55 0.19 23.87
N GLU A 109 -5.69 -0.88 24.67
CA GLU A 109 -4.59 -1.43 25.42
C GLU A 109 -3.72 -2.33 24.54
N SER A 110 -2.42 -2.40 24.86
CA SER A 110 -1.46 -3.21 24.10
C SER A 110 -1.75 -4.71 24.12
N LYS A 111 -2.55 -5.17 25.05
CA LYS A 111 -3.00 -6.58 25.13
C LYS A 111 -3.99 -6.95 24.02
N GLU A 112 -4.56 -5.96 23.35
CA GLU A 112 -5.61 -6.13 22.34
C GLU A 112 -5.06 -6.06 20.90
N HIS A 113 -3.85 -6.59 20.66
CA HIS A 113 -3.18 -6.53 19.34
C HIS A 113 -4.05 -7.07 18.20
N GLU A 114 -4.76 -8.20 18.41
CA GLU A 114 -5.65 -8.76 17.39
C GLU A 114 -6.81 -7.80 17.07
N MET A 115 -7.35 -7.15 18.10
CA MET A 115 -8.43 -6.17 17.90
C MET A 115 -7.94 -4.95 17.14
N ILE A 116 -6.76 -4.43 17.48
CA ILE A 116 -6.14 -3.31 16.76
C ILE A 116 -5.93 -3.69 15.28
N GLN A 117 -5.42 -4.88 14.99
CA GLN A 117 -5.27 -5.37 13.62
C GLN A 117 -6.60 -5.47 12.87
N ASN A 118 -7.65 -5.97 13.51
CA ASN A 118 -8.98 -6.07 12.92
C ASN A 118 -9.58 -4.69 12.63
N ILE A 119 -9.43 -3.74 13.55
CA ILE A 119 -9.88 -2.35 13.35
C ILE A 119 -9.12 -1.71 12.17
N ILE A 120 -7.80 -1.80 12.17
CA ILE A 120 -6.98 -1.28 11.09
C ILE A 120 -7.37 -1.93 9.75
N THR A 121 -7.63 -3.23 9.74
CA THR A 121 -8.08 -3.96 8.54
C THR A 121 -9.43 -3.46 8.03
N ASN A 122 -10.39 -3.24 8.92
CA ASN A 122 -11.72 -2.71 8.55
C ASN A 122 -11.66 -1.28 8.02
N LEU A 123 -10.73 -0.47 8.54
CA LEU A 123 -10.54 0.92 8.11
C LEU A 123 -9.71 1.08 6.83
N GLN A 124 -9.24 -0.01 6.23
CA GLN A 124 -8.39 0.03 5.04
C GLN A 124 -9.05 0.63 3.80
N GLU A 125 -10.35 0.47 3.67
CA GLU A 125 -11.12 0.99 2.53
C GLU A 125 -11.35 2.51 2.66
N SER A 126 -11.23 3.06 3.87
CA SER A 126 -11.34 4.49 4.13
C SER A 126 -10.01 5.21 3.90
N ASN A 127 -10.08 6.43 3.38
CA ASN A 127 -8.90 7.27 3.13
C ASN A 127 -8.58 8.18 4.34
N VAL A 128 -8.74 7.67 5.56
CA VAL A 128 -8.52 8.42 6.81
C VAL A 128 -7.12 8.14 7.36
N LYS A 129 -6.55 9.11 8.06
CA LYS A 129 -5.30 8.92 8.80
C LYS A 129 -5.58 8.17 10.09
N ILE A 130 -4.88 7.07 10.31
CA ILE A 130 -5.02 6.26 11.51
C ILE A 130 -3.84 6.55 12.43
N LYS A 131 -4.13 6.85 13.69
CA LYS A 131 -3.14 7.06 14.75
C LYS A 131 -3.43 6.12 15.91
N ILE A 132 -2.38 5.68 16.61
CA ILE A 132 -2.51 4.88 17.84
C ILE A 132 -1.78 5.57 18.99
N ILE A 133 -2.23 5.33 20.21
CA ILE A 133 -1.51 5.74 21.41
C ILE A 133 -0.34 4.77 21.59
N PRO A 134 0.92 5.23 21.60
CA PRO A 134 2.07 4.36 21.81
C PRO A 134 2.07 3.74 23.21
N ASP A 135 2.54 2.53 23.31
CA ASP A 135 2.89 1.90 24.56
C ASP A 135 4.41 2.00 24.84
N LEU A 136 4.82 1.59 26.02
CA LEU A 136 6.23 1.62 26.43
C LEU A 136 7.10 0.77 25.48
N TYR A 137 6.59 -0.34 24.98
CA TYR A 137 7.32 -1.21 24.04
C TYR A 137 7.60 -0.48 22.72
N ASN A 138 6.58 0.20 22.15
CA ASN A 138 6.72 0.98 20.92
C ASN A 138 7.73 2.14 21.08
N ILE A 139 7.77 2.75 22.27
CA ILE A 139 8.72 3.83 22.60
C ILE A 139 10.15 3.26 22.68
N LEU A 140 10.34 2.17 23.42
CA LEU A 140 11.67 1.56 23.64
C LEU A 140 12.25 0.93 22.36
N THR A 141 11.42 0.42 21.47
CA THR A 141 11.86 -0.14 20.17
C THR A 141 12.14 0.93 19.11
N GLY A 142 11.96 2.23 19.43
CA GLY A 142 12.21 3.33 18.50
C GLY A 142 11.19 3.45 17.37
N GLN A 143 10.04 2.79 17.48
CA GLN A 143 8.96 2.88 16.50
C GLN A 143 8.23 4.24 16.55
N VAL A 144 8.35 4.95 17.69
CA VAL A 144 7.74 6.27 17.87
C VAL A 144 8.65 7.33 17.28
N LYS A 145 8.24 7.94 16.18
CA LYS A 145 8.86 9.16 15.67
C LYS A 145 8.22 10.36 16.33
N MET A 146 9.02 11.25 16.93
CA MET A 146 8.53 12.52 17.47
C MET A 146 8.08 13.44 16.32
N ASN A 147 6.82 13.34 15.95
CA ASN A 147 6.22 14.21 14.93
C ASN A 147 5.76 15.56 15.50
N SER A 148 5.64 15.68 16.83
CA SER A 148 5.28 16.92 17.50
C SER A 148 5.86 16.94 18.93
N ILE A 149 6.48 18.06 19.29
CA ILE A 149 7.09 18.27 20.60
C ILE A 149 6.04 18.79 21.62
N LEU A 150 4.90 19.27 21.13
CA LEU A 150 3.95 20.08 21.93
C LEU A 150 2.63 19.35 22.26
N HIS A 151 2.41 18.14 21.77
CA HIS A 151 1.11 17.45 21.86
C HIS A 151 1.27 15.97 22.17
N ALA A 152 0.16 15.30 22.48
CA ALA A 152 0.10 13.87 22.75
C ALA A 152 0.96 13.07 21.76
N ALA A 153 1.81 12.20 22.30
CA ALA A 153 2.63 11.32 21.48
C ALA A 153 1.72 10.28 20.81
N LEU A 154 1.44 10.47 19.53
CA LEU A 154 0.65 9.53 18.73
C LEU A 154 1.52 8.95 17.61
N ILE A 155 1.42 7.65 17.41
CA ILE A 155 2.04 6.98 16.25
C ILE A 155 1.05 7.04 15.10
N GLU A 156 1.43 7.69 14.01
CA GLU A 156 0.67 7.60 12.77
C GLU A 156 0.99 6.27 12.09
N ILE A 157 -0.05 5.46 11.87
CA ILE A 157 0.06 4.25 11.07
C ILE A 157 0.05 4.67 9.60
N ASN A 158 1.21 5.05 9.12
CA ASN A 158 1.44 5.34 7.71
C ASN A 158 1.61 4.03 6.96
N ILE A 159 0.53 3.52 6.39
CA ILE A 159 0.63 2.39 5.50
C ILE A 159 1.21 2.88 4.18
N GLY A 160 2.56 2.97 4.16
CA GLY A 160 3.36 3.13 2.95
C GLY A 160 3.02 4.32 2.05
N ASN A 161 2.57 5.43 2.58
CA ASN A 161 2.28 6.61 1.77
C ASN A 161 3.57 7.31 1.35
N LEU A 162 3.96 7.12 0.09
CA LEU A 162 4.96 7.97 -0.54
C LEU A 162 4.46 9.41 -0.56
N SER A 163 5.37 10.37 -0.36
CA SER A 163 5.04 11.78 -0.58
C SER A 163 4.67 12.04 -2.04
N SER A 164 3.86 13.08 -2.30
CA SER A 164 3.37 13.38 -3.66
C SER A 164 4.50 13.50 -4.68
N TRP A 165 5.63 14.11 -4.32
CA TRP A 165 6.78 14.23 -5.21
C TRP A 165 7.43 12.85 -5.50
N GLN A 166 7.47 11.93 -4.54
CA GLN A 166 7.98 10.56 -4.74
C GLN A 166 7.06 9.76 -5.65
N ILE A 167 5.74 9.90 -5.50
CA ILE A 167 4.76 9.27 -6.40
C ILE A 167 4.96 9.76 -7.83
N PHE A 168 5.12 11.08 -8.00
CA PHE A 168 5.36 11.69 -9.31
C PHE A 168 6.68 11.22 -9.92
N THR A 169 7.77 11.27 -9.16
CA THR A 169 9.10 10.83 -9.61
C THR A 169 9.10 9.35 -9.98
N LYS A 170 8.49 8.50 -9.13
CA LYS A 170 8.31 7.07 -9.42
C LYS A 170 7.57 6.86 -10.75
N ARG A 171 6.50 7.62 -10.98
CA ARG A 171 5.72 7.51 -12.22
C ARG A 171 6.55 7.88 -13.46
N ILE A 172 7.37 8.94 -13.38
CA ILE A 172 8.28 9.32 -14.46
C ILE A 172 9.28 8.20 -14.74
N ILE A 173 9.92 7.66 -13.71
CA ILE A 173 10.87 6.54 -13.83
C ILE A 173 10.18 5.32 -14.46
N ASP A 174 8.98 4.95 -13.98
CA ASP A 174 8.19 3.85 -14.53
C ASP A 174 7.96 4.02 -16.04
N ILE A 175 7.58 5.22 -16.48
CA ILE A 175 7.32 5.52 -17.91
C ILE A 175 8.62 5.44 -18.72
N ILE A 176 9.68 6.15 -18.29
CA ILE A 176 10.95 6.19 -19.03
C ILE A 176 11.52 4.79 -19.21
N VAL A 177 11.61 4.02 -18.12
CA VAL A 177 12.19 2.68 -18.19
C VAL A 177 11.31 1.75 -19.02
N SER A 178 9.99 1.83 -18.89
CA SER A 178 9.08 1.00 -19.70
C SER A 178 9.19 1.32 -21.19
N CYS A 179 9.28 2.59 -21.57
CA CYS A 179 9.52 3.00 -22.96
C CYS A 179 10.85 2.45 -23.47
N LEU A 180 11.94 2.62 -22.71
CA LEU A 180 13.25 2.11 -23.09
C LEU A 180 13.24 0.59 -23.29
N VAL A 181 12.66 -0.16 -22.35
CA VAL A 181 12.57 -1.63 -22.44
C VAL A 181 11.75 -2.08 -23.64
N LEU A 182 10.62 -1.43 -23.93
CA LEU A 182 9.78 -1.80 -25.06
C LEU A 182 10.40 -1.42 -26.41
N ILE A 183 11.05 -0.25 -26.52
CA ILE A 183 11.67 0.21 -27.77
C ILE A 183 12.94 -0.60 -28.05
N ILE A 184 13.86 -0.67 -27.08
CA ILE A 184 15.14 -1.38 -27.27
C ILE A 184 14.90 -2.90 -27.38
N GLY A 185 13.94 -3.43 -26.63
CA GLY A 185 13.57 -4.84 -26.69
C GLY A 185 12.75 -5.25 -27.92
N SER A 186 12.24 -4.31 -28.72
CA SER A 186 11.33 -4.61 -29.83
C SER A 186 11.86 -5.65 -30.84
N PRO A 187 13.15 -5.66 -31.27
CA PRO A 187 13.66 -6.71 -32.14
C PRO A 187 13.62 -8.10 -31.49
N ILE A 188 13.97 -8.15 -30.18
CA ILE A 188 13.93 -9.40 -29.41
C ILE A 188 12.49 -9.87 -29.27
N TYR A 189 11.54 -8.96 -29.00
CA TYR A 189 10.13 -9.31 -28.87
C TYR A 189 9.53 -9.84 -30.16
N LEU A 190 9.94 -9.31 -31.30
CA LEU A 190 9.55 -9.86 -32.63
C LEU A 190 10.04 -11.28 -32.79
N LEU A 191 11.31 -11.54 -32.47
CA LEU A 191 11.89 -12.90 -32.51
C LEU A 191 11.13 -13.84 -31.56
N LEU A 192 10.89 -13.43 -30.31
CA LEU A 192 10.14 -14.22 -29.34
C LEU A 192 8.70 -14.48 -29.82
N ALA A 193 8.06 -13.50 -30.46
CA ALA A 193 6.72 -13.65 -31.02
C ALA A 193 6.67 -14.75 -32.07
N ILE A 194 7.68 -14.81 -32.97
CA ILE A 194 7.84 -15.86 -34.00
C ILE A 194 8.03 -17.23 -33.32
N LEU A 195 8.96 -17.31 -32.36
CA LEU A 195 9.24 -18.56 -31.62
C LEU A 195 8.03 -19.09 -30.85
N VAL A 196 7.27 -18.21 -30.19
CA VAL A 196 6.02 -18.60 -29.49
C VAL A 196 4.96 -19.08 -30.49
N LYS A 197 4.83 -18.39 -31.64
CA LYS A 197 3.83 -18.74 -32.67
C LYS A 197 4.11 -20.09 -33.34
N THR A 198 5.38 -20.39 -33.57
CA THR A 198 5.81 -21.65 -34.19
C THR A 198 5.81 -22.82 -33.21
N SER A 199 6.02 -22.57 -31.92
CA SER A 199 6.13 -23.60 -30.87
C SER A 199 4.79 -24.27 -30.52
N SER A 200 3.67 -23.57 -30.67
CA SER A 200 2.35 -24.13 -30.36
C SER A 200 1.22 -23.31 -31.00
N LYS A 201 0.06 -23.96 -31.26
CA LYS A 201 -1.13 -23.30 -31.82
C LYS A 201 -1.68 -22.25 -30.86
N GLY A 202 -2.07 -21.07 -31.38
CA GLY A 202 -2.76 -20.02 -30.60
C GLY A 202 -2.13 -18.61 -30.72
N PRO A 203 -2.58 -17.63 -29.92
CA PRO A 203 -2.08 -16.25 -29.92
C PRO A 203 -0.67 -16.18 -29.33
N VAL A 204 0.12 -15.18 -29.71
CA VAL A 204 1.47 -14.93 -29.19
C VAL A 204 1.41 -14.41 -27.76
N LEU A 205 0.48 -13.48 -27.50
CA LEU A 205 0.27 -12.88 -26.20
C LEU A 205 -0.84 -13.60 -25.45
N PHE A 206 -0.68 -13.71 -24.17
CA PHE A 206 -1.63 -14.24 -23.22
C PHE A 206 -2.09 -13.13 -22.28
N HIS A 207 -3.40 -13.02 -22.12
CA HIS A 207 -4.04 -12.05 -21.21
C HIS A 207 -4.65 -12.80 -20.04
N GLN A 208 -4.43 -12.29 -18.85
CA GLN A 208 -5.00 -12.89 -17.64
C GLN A 208 -5.46 -11.79 -16.69
N GLU A 209 -6.71 -11.92 -16.24
CA GLU A 209 -7.26 -11.00 -15.25
C GLU A 209 -6.56 -11.15 -13.91
N ARG A 210 -6.22 -10.01 -13.34
CA ARG A 210 -5.60 -9.83 -12.03
C ARG A 210 -6.24 -8.67 -11.30
N ILE A 211 -6.09 -8.66 -9.98
CA ILE A 211 -6.59 -7.58 -9.15
C ILE A 211 -5.47 -6.58 -8.89
N GLY A 212 -5.78 -5.31 -9.15
CA GLY A 212 -4.87 -4.18 -9.01
C GLY A 212 -5.21 -3.23 -7.87
N ILE A 213 -4.87 -1.98 -8.07
CA ILE A 213 -5.11 -0.92 -7.08
C ILE A 213 -6.61 -0.78 -6.77
N ARG A 214 -6.96 -0.59 -5.50
CA ARG A 214 -8.34 -0.47 -4.98
C ARG A 214 -9.23 -1.69 -5.29
N GLY A 215 -8.64 -2.85 -5.54
CA GLY A 215 -9.39 -4.05 -5.90
C GLY A 215 -9.93 -4.07 -7.33
N ASN A 216 -9.56 -3.12 -8.20
CA ASN A 216 -10.02 -3.08 -9.57
C ASN A 216 -9.35 -4.16 -10.41
N PRO A 217 -10.12 -4.93 -11.22
CA PRO A 217 -9.55 -5.91 -12.12
C PRO A 217 -8.85 -5.24 -13.30
N PHE A 218 -7.78 -5.85 -13.78
CA PHE A 218 -7.07 -5.48 -15.01
C PHE A 218 -6.45 -6.70 -15.65
N ASN A 219 -6.09 -6.61 -16.94
CA ASN A 219 -5.49 -7.71 -17.67
C ASN A 219 -3.98 -7.56 -17.78
N ILE A 220 -3.21 -8.45 -17.14
CA ILE A 220 -1.76 -8.54 -17.39
C ILE A 220 -1.51 -9.15 -18.78
N ILE A 221 -0.45 -8.66 -19.43
CA ILE A 221 -0.03 -9.10 -20.75
C ILE A 221 1.28 -9.87 -20.62
N LYS A 222 1.33 -11.09 -21.17
CA LYS A 222 2.54 -11.94 -21.15
C LYS A 222 2.73 -12.60 -22.49
N PHE A 223 3.96 -13.04 -22.81
CA PHE A 223 4.13 -14.03 -23.86
C PHE A 223 3.54 -15.37 -23.42
N ARG A 224 2.83 -16.05 -24.33
CA ARG A 224 2.28 -17.37 -24.04
C ARG A 224 3.41 -18.36 -23.80
N SER A 225 3.45 -18.92 -22.62
CA SER A 225 4.43 -19.93 -22.18
C SER A 225 3.82 -21.30 -21.92
N MET A 226 2.48 -21.43 -22.00
CA MET A 226 1.75 -22.68 -21.80
C MET A 226 0.86 -23.02 -23.00
N TYR A 227 0.45 -24.28 -23.10
CA TYR A 227 -0.56 -24.72 -24.07
C TYR A 227 -1.91 -24.09 -23.79
N LEU A 228 -2.80 -24.02 -24.81
CA LEU A 228 -4.10 -23.34 -24.68
C LEU A 228 -5.02 -23.98 -23.63
N ASP A 229 -4.90 -25.27 -23.44
CA ASP A 229 -5.71 -26.08 -22.54
C ASP A 229 -5.12 -26.24 -21.15
N ALA A 230 -4.11 -25.43 -20.81
CA ALA A 230 -3.40 -25.50 -19.54
C ALA A 230 -4.28 -25.34 -18.29
N GLU A 231 -5.42 -24.68 -18.41
CA GLU A 231 -6.36 -24.39 -17.30
C GLU A 231 -7.74 -25.02 -17.50
N LYS A 232 -7.88 -26.11 -18.26
CA LYS A 232 -9.17 -26.82 -18.44
C LYS A 232 -9.82 -27.24 -17.12
N ASN A 233 -9.02 -27.54 -16.12
CA ASN A 233 -9.47 -27.97 -14.79
C ASN A 233 -9.55 -26.79 -13.77
N GLY A 234 -9.57 -25.55 -14.27
CA GLY A 234 -9.64 -24.34 -13.44
C GLY A 234 -8.28 -23.73 -13.07
N PRO A 235 -8.32 -22.66 -12.27
CA PRO A 235 -7.13 -21.91 -11.88
C PRO A 235 -6.17 -22.76 -11.05
N ALA A 236 -4.93 -22.93 -11.54
CA ALA A 236 -3.88 -23.66 -10.85
C ALA A 236 -2.56 -22.89 -10.81
N LEU A 237 -1.84 -23.01 -9.69
CA LEU A 237 -0.47 -22.46 -9.58
C LEU A 237 0.49 -23.33 -10.41
N SER A 238 1.54 -22.72 -10.92
CA SER A 238 2.58 -23.42 -11.65
C SER A 238 3.50 -24.16 -10.68
N LYS A 239 3.86 -25.40 -11.03
CA LYS A 239 4.73 -26.27 -10.24
C LYS A 239 6.07 -26.48 -10.96
N ASP A 240 7.06 -26.99 -10.23
CA ASP A 240 8.27 -27.50 -10.85
C ASP A 240 7.92 -28.63 -11.82
N LYS A 241 8.53 -28.62 -13.02
CA LYS A 241 8.28 -29.61 -14.10
C LYS A 241 6.82 -29.67 -14.56
N ASP A 242 6.13 -28.52 -14.62
CA ASP A 242 4.76 -28.42 -15.07
C ASP A 242 4.64 -28.81 -16.56
N SER A 243 3.92 -29.91 -16.85
CA SER A 243 3.72 -30.44 -18.22
C SER A 243 2.92 -29.51 -19.14
N ARG A 244 2.22 -28.51 -18.58
CA ARG A 244 1.46 -27.51 -19.33
C ARG A 244 2.34 -26.49 -20.03
N ILE A 245 3.64 -26.41 -19.67
CA ILE A 245 4.60 -25.44 -20.20
C ILE A 245 5.17 -25.94 -21.51
N THR A 246 5.14 -25.10 -22.56
CA THR A 246 5.78 -25.42 -23.86
C THR A 246 7.31 -25.40 -23.73
N PRO A 247 8.07 -26.08 -24.65
CA PRO A 247 9.53 -26.03 -24.60
C PRO A 247 10.11 -24.61 -24.62
N ILE A 248 9.61 -23.76 -25.53
CA ILE A 248 10.00 -22.33 -25.55
C ILE A 248 9.50 -21.58 -24.32
N GLY A 249 8.33 -21.92 -23.80
CA GLY A 249 7.77 -21.34 -22.57
C GLY A 249 8.66 -21.60 -21.35
N ARG A 250 9.34 -22.74 -21.30
CA ARG A 250 10.31 -23.03 -20.23
C ARG A 250 11.51 -22.08 -20.25
N PHE A 251 12.05 -21.83 -21.46
CA PHE A 251 13.10 -20.82 -21.65
C PHE A 251 12.62 -19.41 -21.24
N LEU A 252 11.45 -19.01 -21.75
CA LEU A 252 10.87 -17.69 -21.45
C LEU A 252 10.67 -17.46 -19.94
N ARG A 253 10.15 -18.45 -19.22
CA ARG A 253 9.94 -18.37 -17.77
C ARG A 253 11.24 -18.32 -16.99
N LYS A 254 12.22 -19.16 -17.35
CA LYS A 254 13.54 -19.16 -16.72
C LYS A 254 14.25 -17.82 -16.87
N SER A 255 14.14 -17.19 -18.06
CA SER A 255 14.73 -15.88 -18.35
C SER A 255 13.82 -14.69 -17.98
N ARG A 256 12.60 -14.91 -17.50
CA ARG A 256 11.59 -13.89 -17.22
C ARG A 256 11.18 -13.04 -18.43
N LEU A 257 11.52 -13.48 -19.63
CA LEU A 257 11.15 -12.77 -20.86
C LEU A 257 9.65 -12.85 -21.15
N ASP A 258 8.97 -13.87 -20.62
CA ASP A 258 7.51 -13.98 -20.73
C ASP A 258 6.75 -12.82 -20.07
N GLU A 259 7.31 -12.18 -19.05
CA GLU A 259 6.69 -11.08 -18.31
C GLU A 259 7.01 -9.70 -18.91
N THR A 260 7.90 -9.60 -19.90
CA THR A 260 8.31 -8.31 -20.48
C THR A 260 7.17 -7.52 -21.17
N PRO A 261 6.11 -8.11 -21.76
CA PRO A 261 4.98 -7.32 -22.25
C PRO A 261 4.22 -6.55 -21.16
N GLN A 262 4.41 -6.88 -19.88
CA GLN A 262 3.78 -6.14 -18.77
C GLN A 262 4.28 -4.69 -18.65
N PHE A 263 5.43 -4.33 -19.26
CA PHE A 263 5.84 -2.93 -19.35
C PHE A 263 4.80 -2.07 -20.07
N TRP A 264 3.97 -2.67 -20.93
CA TRP A 264 2.81 -2.00 -21.50
C TRP A 264 1.72 -1.69 -20.45
N ASN A 265 1.47 -2.60 -19.50
CA ASN A 265 0.58 -2.34 -18.38
C ASN A 265 1.13 -1.22 -17.47
N VAL A 266 2.46 -1.14 -17.33
CA VAL A 266 3.09 -0.02 -16.60
C VAL A 266 2.85 1.29 -17.33
N LEU A 267 3.03 1.37 -18.65
CA LEU A 267 2.75 2.57 -19.44
C LEU A 267 1.29 3.01 -19.32
N LYS A 268 0.35 2.09 -19.38
CA LYS A 268 -1.09 2.37 -19.15
C LYS A 268 -1.38 2.89 -17.74
N GLY A 269 -0.49 2.61 -16.78
CA GLY A 269 -0.68 3.01 -15.38
C GLY A 269 -1.44 2.00 -14.52
N GLU A 270 -1.71 0.81 -15.04
CA GLU A 270 -2.31 -0.32 -14.32
C GLU A 270 -1.31 -0.96 -13.35
N MET A 271 -0.02 -0.90 -13.68
CA MET A 271 1.10 -1.43 -12.91
C MET A 271 2.18 -0.38 -12.68
N SER A 272 3.16 -0.73 -11.86
CA SER A 272 4.44 -0.06 -11.64
C SER A 272 5.58 -1.06 -11.85
N MET A 273 6.81 -0.63 -11.98
CA MET A 273 7.95 -1.55 -12.02
C MET A 273 8.07 -2.33 -10.71
N VAL A 274 7.95 -1.64 -9.58
CA VAL A 274 8.05 -2.23 -8.23
C VAL A 274 6.75 -2.04 -7.47
N GLY A 275 6.20 -3.11 -6.96
CA GLY A 275 4.98 -3.16 -6.17
C GLY A 275 4.62 -4.60 -5.80
N PRO A 276 3.60 -4.83 -4.97
CA PRO A 276 3.12 -6.17 -4.67
C PRO A 276 2.74 -6.93 -5.94
N ARG A 277 2.97 -8.25 -5.94
CA ARG A 277 2.58 -9.07 -7.09
C ARG A 277 1.06 -9.12 -7.24
N PRO A 278 0.51 -8.83 -8.45
CA PRO A 278 -0.93 -8.94 -8.67
C PRO A 278 -1.36 -10.41 -8.71
N GLU A 279 -2.38 -10.76 -7.94
CA GLU A 279 -2.91 -12.12 -7.90
C GLU A 279 -4.31 -12.19 -8.53
N ARG A 280 -4.79 -13.42 -8.81
CA ARG A 280 -6.14 -13.68 -9.34
C ARG A 280 -7.12 -13.61 -8.19
N GLU A 281 -8.33 -13.12 -8.44
CA GLU A 281 -9.40 -13.03 -7.45
C GLU A 281 -9.64 -14.36 -6.73
N PHE A 282 -9.60 -15.48 -7.45
CA PHE A 282 -9.74 -16.83 -6.90
C PHE A 282 -8.74 -17.13 -5.76
N PHE A 283 -7.48 -16.72 -5.91
CA PHE A 283 -6.46 -16.92 -4.87
C PHE A 283 -6.58 -15.87 -3.76
N ILE A 284 -6.92 -14.64 -4.11
CA ILE A 284 -7.11 -13.56 -3.14
C ILE A 284 -8.19 -13.94 -2.12
N GLN A 285 -9.32 -14.50 -2.58
CA GLN A 285 -10.38 -14.97 -1.69
C GLN A 285 -9.91 -16.06 -0.72
N LYS A 286 -9.04 -16.96 -1.17
CA LYS A 286 -8.45 -17.99 -0.31
C LYS A 286 -7.45 -17.42 0.67
N ILE A 287 -6.60 -16.49 0.22
CA ILE A 287 -5.62 -15.84 1.08
C ILE A 287 -6.30 -14.98 2.14
N THR A 288 -7.27 -14.16 1.76
CA THR A 288 -7.94 -13.22 2.67
C THR A 288 -8.76 -13.93 3.77
N LYS A 289 -9.21 -15.15 3.53
CA LYS A 289 -9.83 -15.97 4.59
C LYS A 289 -8.86 -16.32 5.72
N LYS A 290 -7.58 -16.55 5.41
CA LYS A 290 -6.52 -16.89 6.36
C LYS A 290 -5.72 -15.67 6.82
N ALA A 291 -5.55 -14.69 5.94
CA ALA A 291 -4.74 -13.49 6.13
C ALA A 291 -5.48 -12.25 5.60
N PRO A 292 -6.44 -11.69 6.36
CA PRO A 292 -7.25 -10.53 5.94
C PRO A 292 -6.42 -9.31 5.55
N GLN A 293 -5.22 -9.17 6.13
CA GLN A 293 -4.26 -8.11 5.84
C GLN A 293 -3.76 -8.11 4.39
N TYR A 294 -4.02 -9.14 3.58
CA TYR A 294 -3.73 -9.15 2.15
C TYR A 294 -4.34 -7.94 1.42
N LYS A 295 -5.49 -7.47 1.85
CA LYS A 295 -6.17 -6.29 1.30
C LYS A 295 -5.31 -5.02 1.32
N TYR A 296 -4.31 -4.93 2.23
CA TYR A 296 -3.36 -3.80 2.26
C TYR A 296 -2.60 -3.62 0.95
N LEU A 297 -2.32 -4.71 0.26
CA LEU A 297 -1.57 -4.67 -0.98
C LEU A 297 -2.31 -3.91 -2.09
N HIS A 298 -3.65 -3.87 -2.02
CA HIS A 298 -4.47 -3.16 -3.01
C HIS A 298 -4.46 -1.63 -2.86
N LYS A 299 -3.83 -1.07 -1.83
CA LYS A 299 -3.65 0.39 -1.69
C LYS A 299 -2.67 0.97 -2.71
N VAL A 300 -1.88 0.14 -3.36
CA VAL A 300 -0.85 0.57 -4.30
C VAL A 300 -0.97 -0.16 -5.62
N LYS A 301 -0.33 0.39 -6.66
CA LYS A 301 -0.24 -0.29 -7.95
C LYS A 301 0.58 -1.57 -7.80
N PRO A 302 0.13 -2.70 -8.37
CA PRO A 302 0.92 -3.91 -8.41
C PRO A 302 2.20 -3.71 -9.24
N GLY A 303 3.23 -4.49 -8.93
CA GLY A 303 4.52 -4.43 -9.59
C GLY A 303 4.78 -5.56 -10.58
N ILE A 304 5.66 -5.30 -11.56
CA ILE A 304 6.29 -6.38 -12.36
C ILE A 304 7.15 -7.23 -11.43
N THR A 305 7.88 -6.57 -10.51
CA THR A 305 8.63 -7.24 -9.45
C THR A 305 8.16 -6.78 -8.08
N SER A 306 8.33 -7.64 -7.06
CA SER A 306 8.00 -7.35 -5.67
C SER A 306 9.11 -7.80 -4.73
N TRP A 307 9.15 -7.22 -3.53
CA TRP A 307 10.08 -7.69 -2.49
C TRP A 307 9.81 -9.14 -2.11
N GLY A 308 8.52 -9.54 -2.05
CA GLY A 308 8.13 -10.93 -1.82
C GLY A 308 8.68 -11.88 -2.89
N GLN A 309 8.65 -11.49 -4.17
CA GLN A 309 9.23 -12.32 -5.25
C GLN A 309 10.75 -12.44 -5.16
N VAL A 310 11.45 -11.36 -4.78
CA VAL A 310 12.91 -11.33 -4.69
C VAL A 310 13.42 -12.13 -3.51
N LYS A 311 12.73 -12.06 -2.36
CA LYS A 311 13.18 -12.72 -1.11
C LYS A 311 12.66 -14.14 -0.95
N TYR A 312 11.39 -14.37 -1.22
CA TYR A 312 10.77 -15.69 -1.05
C TYR A 312 10.79 -16.51 -2.35
N GLY A 313 10.60 -15.85 -3.49
CA GLY A 313 10.50 -16.51 -4.79
C GLY A 313 9.04 -16.80 -5.17
N TYR A 314 8.83 -17.93 -5.85
CA TYR A 314 7.52 -18.40 -6.27
C TYR A 314 6.81 -19.15 -5.14
N ALA A 315 5.52 -18.94 -5.05
CA ALA A 315 4.62 -19.70 -4.18
C ALA A 315 3.89 -20.76 -5.00
N GLU A 316 3.88 -21.99 -4.54
CA GLU A 316 3.22 -23.13 -5.20
C GLU A 316 1.87 -23.48 -4.56
N ASN A 317 1.58 -22.90 -3.40
CA ASN A 317 0.34 -23.06 -2.66
C ASN A 317 -0.05 -21.80 -1.91
N VAL A 318 -1.26 -21.80 -1.31
CA VAL A 318 -1.81 -20.62 -0.59
C VAL A 318 -0.99 -20.27 0.65
N ASP A 319 -0.48 -21.27 1.36
CA ASP A 319 0.28 -21.02 2.60
C ASP A 319 1.62 -20.35 2.29
N GLU A 320 2.28 -20.76 1.21
CA GLU A 320 3.47 -20.06 0.70
C GLU A 320 3.17 -18.63 0.20
N MET A 321 1.98 -18.41 -0.39
CA MET A 321 1.55 -17.06 -0.74
C MET A 321 1.39 -16.18 0.49
N ILE A 322 0.94 -16.74 1.62
CA ILE A 322 0.84 -16.04 2.90
C ILE A 322 2.22 -15.75 3.50
N GLU A 323 3.18 -16.67 3.39
CA GLU A 323 4.55 -16.40 3.81
C GLU A 323 5.19 -15.29 2.97
N ARG A 324 4.98 -15.31 1.65
CA ARG A 324 5.44 -14.24 0.75
C ARG A 324 4.79 -12.89 1.07
N LEU A 325 3.52 -12.88 1.47
CA LEU A 325 2.78 -11.68 1.86
C LEU A 325 3.51 -10.87 2.94
N LYS A 326 4.17 -11.53 3.89
CA LYS A 326 4.93 -10.86 4.96
C LYS A 326 5.98 -9.90 4.41
N PHE A 327 6.70 -10.31 3.36
CA PHE A 327 7.71 -9.47 2.71
C PHE A 327 7.08 -8.31 1.94
N ASP A 328 5.96 -8.56 1.25
CA ASP A 328 5.26 -7.50 0.54
C ASP A 328 4.63 -6.48 1.52
N LEU A 329 4.18 -6.90 2.71
CA LEU A 329 3.75 -5.99 3.78
C LEU A 329 4.93 -5.16 4.34
N ILE A 330 6.10 -5.78 4.55
CA ILE A 330 7.31 -5.05 4.95
C ILE A 330 7.69 -4.00 3.91
N TYR A 331 7.58 -4.33 2.62
CA TYR A 331 7.78 -3.36 1.55
C TYR A 331 6.77 -2.21 1.66
N MET A 332 5.49 -2.52 1.90
CA MET A 332 4.44 -1.50 2.03
C MET A 332 4.75 -0.48 3.12
N GLU A 333 5.26 -0.91 4.27
CA GLU A 333 5.63 -0.04 5.40
C GLU A 333 6.91 0.79 5.14
N ASN A 334 7.82 0.28 4.31
CA ASN A 334 9.12 0.89 4.08
C ASN A 334 9.29 1.49 2.68
N ARG A 335 8.18 1.75 1.98
CA ARG A 335 8.22 2.25 0.60
C ARG A 335 9.00 3.54 0.48
N SER A 336 9.93 3.55 -0.47
CA SER A 336 10.67 4.74 -0.90
C SER A 336 11.27 4.49 -2.27
N ILE A 337 11.64 5.54 -3.00
CA ILE A 337 12.33 5.41 -4.29
C ILE A 337 13.61 4.59 -4.14
N LEU A 338 14.32 4.75 -3.01
CA LEU A 338 15.56 4.02 -2.74
C LEU A 338 15.32 2.53 -2.51
N VAL A 339 14.23 2.16 -1.83
CA VAL A 339 13.83 0.76 -1.65
C VAL A 339 13.42 0.15 -2.99
N ASP A 340 12.68 0.87 -3.82
CA ASP A 340 12.33 0.42 -5.18
C ASP A 340 13.58 0.13 -5.99
N PHE A 341 14.56 1.03 -5.96
CA PHE A 341 15.83 0.85 -6.66
C PHE A 341 16.62 -0.38 -6.18
N LYS A 342 16.66 -0.61 -4.85
CA LYS A 342 17.27 -1.83 -4.29
C LYS A 342 16.58 -3.10 -4.80
N ILE A 343 15.23 -3.11 -4.83
CA ILE A 343 14.46 -4.25 -5.33
C ILE A 343 14.76 -4.50 -6.81
N LEU A 344 14.86 -3.45 -7.63
CA LEU A 344 15.19 -3.57 -9.05
C LEU A 344 16.58 -4.18 -9.25
N ILE A 345 17.61 -3.74 -8.52
CA ILE A 345 18.94 -4.32 -8.56
C ILE A 345 18.89 -5.80 -8.22
N HIS A 346 18.24 -6.16 -7.11
CA HIS A 346 18.10 -7.56 -6.72
C HIS A 346 17.32 -8.39 -7.75
N THR A 347 16.31 -7.83 -8.40
CA THR A 347 15.57 -8.48 -9.47
C THR A 347 16.49 -8.82 -10.64
N VAL A 348 17.31 -7.86 -11.08
CA VAL A 348 18.30 -8.09 -12.15
C VAL A 348 19.26 -9.23 -11.77
N LEU A 349 19.78 -9.23 -10.53
CA LEU A 349 20.65 -10.30 -10.06
C LEU A 349 19.96 -11.67 -10.05
N VAL A 350 18.70 -11.76 -9.63
CA VAL A 350 17.90 -13.00 -9.65
C VAL A 350 17.68 -13.49 -11.09
N VAL A 351 17.41 -12.58 -12.02
CA VAL A 351 17.25 -12.93 -13.46
C VAL A 351 18.56 -13.44 -14.05
N LEU A 352 19.69 -12.76 -13.79
CA LEU A 352 21.01 -13.17 -14.28
C LEU A 352 21.45 -14.54 -13.71
N GLN A 353 21.05 -14.85 -12.47
CA GLN A 353 21.32 -16.16 -11.86
C GLN A 353 20.41 -17.29 -12.41
N GLY A 354 19.47 -16.97 -13.29
CA GLY A 354 18.55 -17.95 -13.87
C GLY A 354 17.62 -18.61 -12.84
N ARG A 355 17.37 -17.94 -11.72
CA ARG A 355 16.46 -18.41 -10.66
C ARG A 355 14.97 -18.11 -10.95
N GLY A 356 14.63 -17.74 -12.19
CA GLY A 356 13.26 -17.74 -12.69
C GLY A 356 12.76 -19.18 -12.81
N LYS A 357 11.52 -19.47 -12.44
CA LYS A 357 10.88 -20.78 -12.66
C LYS A 357 10.25 -20.83 -14.03
#